data_2028b649ef5a2b61ed0be9c102c91f94
#
_entry.id   2028b649ef5a2b61ed0be9c102c91f94
#
_cell.length_a   1.000
_cell.length_b   1.000
_cell.length_c   1.000
_cell.angle_alpha   90.00
_cell.angle_beta   90.00
_cell.angle_gamma   90.00
#
_symmetry.space_group_name_H-M   'P 1'
#
loop_
_entity.id
_entity.type
_entity.pdbx_description
1 polymer ?
#
loop_
_entity_poly.entity_id
_entity_poly.type
_entity_poly.pdbx_seq_one_letter_code
_entity_poly.pdbx_strand_id
1 'polypeptide(L)'
;MPGAPVLDSHALLQLLRDEPGAEIVALILEKAGQRDQPVHMTEVTYAEVQYIVRRKDGDAAWAAIANELRTAPIEFHPADRRLADAAADFKSRHKISLADAFAAALAKERKTDLVTGDPEFKPLEKEIKINWLK
;
A
#
# COMPACT_ATOMS: atom_id res chain seq x y z
N MET A 1 -11.03 -5.57 17.06
CA MET A 1 -10.01 -6.19 16.18
C MET A 1 -9.75 -5.31 14.98
N PRO A 2 -8.50 -4.95 14.71
CA PRO A 2 -8.20 -4.24 13.50
C PRO A 2 -8.47 -5.14 12.29
N GLY A 3 -8.94 -4.54 11.22
CA GLY A 3 -9.12 -5.25 9.96
C GLY A 3 -7.79 -5.53 9.28
N ALA A 4 -7.85 -6.03 8.05
CA ALA A 4 -6.67 -6.26 7.25
C ALA A 4 -5.92 -4.93 7.02
N PRO A 5 -4.58 -4.98 6.92
CA PRO A 5 -3.80 -3.75 6.81
C PRO A 5 -3.87 -3.11 5.44
N VAL A 6 -3.38 -1.88 5.36
CA VAL A 6 -3.15 -1.18 4.10
C VAL A 6 -1.70 -1.43 3.68
N LEU A 7 -1.49 -1.74 2.40
CA LEU A 7 -0.15 -1.84 1.82
C LEU A 7 0.13 -0.56 1.02
N ASP A 8 1.32 0.00 1.19
CA ASP A 8 1.78 1.07 0.31
C ASP A 8 2.54 0.48 -0.89
N SER A 9 3.04 1.36 -1.78
CA SER A 9 3.78 0.91 -2.94
C SER A 9 5.09 0.22 -2.57
N HIS A 10 5.75 0.69 -1.51
CA HIS A 10 7.01 0.11 -1.04
C HIS A 10 6.82 -1.36 -0.67
N ALA A 11 5.76 -1.66 0.09
CA ALA A 11 5.47 -3.02 0.51
C ALA A 11 5.23 -3.95 -0.69
N LEU A 12 4.38 -3.52 -1.62
CA LEU A 12 4.08 -4.34 -2.78
C LEU A 12 5.29 -4.52 -3.68
N LEU A 13 6.07 -3.46 -3.90
CA LEU A 13 7.29 -3.55 -4.71
C LEU A 13 8.33 -4.47 -4.09
N GLN A 14 8.48 -4.48 -2.77
CA GLN A 14 9.38 -5.42 -2.11
C GLN A 14 8.99 -6.86 -2.40
N LEU A 15 7.69 -7.16 -2.35
CA LEU A 15 7.20 -8.49 -2.66
C LEU A 15 7.49 -8.85 -4.12
N LEU A 16 7.15 -7.95 -5.04
CA LEU A 16 7.29 -8.21 -6.48
C LEU A 16 8.74 -8.37 -6.92
N ARG A 17 9.68 -7.77 -6.18
CA ARG A 17 11.11 -7.81 -6.49
C ARG A 17 11.90 -8.74 -5.59
N ASP A 18 11.22 -9.47 -4.73
CA ASP A 18 11.86 -10.40 -3.78
C ASP A 18 12.97 -9.72 -2.98
N GLU A 19 12.69 -8.52 -2.51
CA GLU A 19 13.60 -7.74 -1.69
C GLU A 19 13.41 -8.06 -0.20
N PRO A 20 14.34 -7.64 0.68
CA PRO A 20 14.18 -7.86 2.13
C PRO A 20 12.84 -7.33 2.62
N GLY A 21 12.08 -8.17 3.33
CA GLY A 21 10.72 -7.87 3.75
C GLY A 21 9.65 -8.53 2.91
N ALA A 22 10.01 -9.07 1.73
CA ALA A 22 9.05 -9.74 0.84
C ALA A 22 8.30 -10.87 1.55
N GLU A 23 8.99 -11.63 2.40
CA GLU A 23 8.39 -12.76 3.13
C GLU A 23 7.27 -12.30 4.05
N ILE A 24 7.45 -11.15 4.68
CA ILE A 24 6.44 -10.59 5.60
C ILE A 24 5.20 -10.21 4.80
N VAL A 25 5.38 -9.54 3.67
CA VAL A 25 4.25 -9.12 2.81
C VAL A 25 3.54 -10.35 2.25
N ALA A 26 4.30 -11.36 1.79
CA ALA A 26 3.72 -12.60 1.28
C ALA A 26 2.85 -13.28 2.34
N LEU A 27 3.32 -13.32 3.59
CA LEU A 27 2.58 -13.93 4.69
C LEU A 27 1.30 -13.14 4.99
N ILE A 28 1.37 -11.81 4.95
CA ILE A 28 0.19 -10.96 5.15
C ILE A 28 -0.87 -11.26 4.10
N LEU A 29 -0.47 -11.36 2.84
CA LEU A 29 -1.40 -11.68 1.75
C LEU A 29 -1.96 -13.10 1.86
N GLU A 30 -1.13 -14.06 2.25
CA GLU A 30 -1.58 -15.44 2.45
C GLU A 30 -2.66 -15.50 3.53
N LYS A 31 -2.44 -14.83 4.66
CA LYS A 31 -3.44 -14.78 5.73
C LYS A 31 -4.72 -14.06 5.30
N ALA A 32 -4.59 -13.01 4.50
CA ALA A 32 -5.75 -12.28 3.98
C ALA A 32 -6.61 -13.20 3.12
N GLY A 33 -5.99 -14.00 2.27
CA GLY A 33 -6.69 -14.96 1.43
C GLY A 33 -7.37 -16.05 2.24
N GLN A 34 -6.67 -16.60 3.24
CA GLN A 34 -7.20 -17.66 4.11
C GLN A 34 -8.41 -17.20 4.92
N ARG A 35 -8.40 -15.95 5.36
CA ARG A 35 -9.45 -15.37 6.20
C ARG A 35 -10.56 -14.70 5.41
N ASP A 36 -10.42 -14.64 4.10
CA ASP A 36 -11.33 -13.90 3.22
C ASP A 36 -11.46 -12.43 3.69
N GLN A 37 -10.34 -11.84 4.08
CA GLN A 37 -10.24 -10.45 4.50
C GLN A 37 -9.12 -9.80 3.71
N PRO A 38 -9.42 -9.26 2.50
CA PRO A 38 -8.38 -8.70 1.66
C PRO A 38 -7.69 -7.52 2.31
N VAL A 39 -6.39 -7.38 2.03
CA VAL A 39 -5.66 -6.18 2.41
C VAL A 39 -6.15 -5.01 1.57
N HIS A 40 -5.86 -3.80 1.98
CA HIS A 40 -6.35 -2.60 1.32
C HIS A 40 -5.23 -1.84 0.63
N MET A 41 -5.55 -1.26 -0.53
CA MET A 41 -4.62 -0.45 -1.29
C MET A 41 -5.42 0.63 -2.01
N THR A 42 -4.86 1.84 -2.13
CA THR A 42 -5.52 2.88 -2.91
C THR A 42 -5.24 2.70 -4.39
N GLU A 43 -6.13 3.22 -5.24
CA GLU A 43 -5.88 3.26 -6.68
C GLU A 43 -4.68 4.15 -7.03
N VAL A 44 -4.37 5.13 -6.18
CA VAL A 44 -3.18 5.97 -6.37
C VAL A 44 -1.91 5.13 -6.17
N THR A 45 -1.89 4.29 -5.14
CA THR A 45 -0.78 3.36 -4.90
C THR A 45 -0.64 2.38 -6.07
N TYR A 46 -1.76 1.86 -6.56
CA TYR A 46 -1.77 0.97 -7.73
C TYR A 46 -1.11 1.64 -8.93
N ALA A 47 -1.48 2.90 -9.21
CA ALA A 47 -0.88 3.65 -10.32
C ALA A 47 0.62 3.85 -10.11
N GLU A 48 1.04 4.10 -8.89
CA GLU A 48 2.47 4.26 -8.58
C GLU A 48 3.25 2.99 -8.82
N VAL A 49 2.75 1.85 -8.35
CA VAL A 49 3.39 0.56 -8.60
C VAL A 49 3.47 0.29 -10.10
N GLN A 50 2.40 0.55 -10.82
CA GLN A 50 2.35 0.32 -12.26
C GLN A 50 3.42 1.13 -13.00
N TYR A 51 3.49 2.44 -12.76
CA TYR A 51 4.42 3.24 -13.55
C TYR A 51 5.88 2.90 -13.20
N ILE A 52 6.16 2.56 -11.95
CA ILE A 52 7.51 2.17 -11.54
C ILE A 52 7.93 0.88 -12.25
N VAL A 53 7.07 -0.12 -12.26
CA VAL A 53 7.36 -1.39 -12.93
C VAL A 53 7.53 -1.18 -14.44
N ARG A 54 6.61 -0.42 -15.05
CA ARG A 54 6.68 -0.20 -16.50
C ARG A 54 7.96 0.53 -16.90
N ARG A 55 8.40 1.51 -16.10
CA ARG A 55 9.65 2.22 -16.38
C ARG A 55 10.89 1.36 -16.23
N LYS A 56 10.93 0.53 -15.19
CA LYS A 56 12.13 -0.24 -14.86
C LYS A 56 12.18 -1.59 -15.56
N ASP A 57 11.04 -2.26 -15.66
CA ASP A 57 10.99 -3.65 -16.11
C ASP A 57 10.21 -3.84 -17.43
N GLY A 58 9.52 -2.81 -17.89
CA GLY A 58 8.81 -2.82 -19.17
C GLY A 58 7.34 -3.22 -19.06
N ASP A 59 6.62 -2.99 -20.16
CA ASP A 59 5.17 -3.22 -20.21
C ASP A 59 4.80 -4.69 -20.10
N ALA A 60 5.63 -5.59 -20.63
CA ALA A 60 5.38 -7.03 -20.54
C ALA A 60 5.43 -7.52 -19.09
N ALA A 61 6.41 -7.02 -18.33
CA ALA A 61 6.51 -7.35 -16.91
C ALA A 61 5.28 -6.87 -16.15
N TRP A 62 4.82 -5.66 -16.46
CA TRP A 62 3.62 -5.13 -15.82
C TRP A 62 2.39 -5.96 -16.17
N ALA A 63 2.24 -6.38 -17.41
CA ALA A 63 1.10 -7.20 -17.83
C ALA A 63 0.99 -8.49 -17.01
N ALA A 64 2.13 -9.14 -16.74
CA ALA A 64 2.18 -10.35 -15.92
C ALA A 64 1.76 -10.06 -14.48
N ILE A 65 2.28 -8.95 -13.91
CA ILE A 65 1.95 -8.54 -12.55
C ILE A 65 0.47 -8.17 -12.43
N ALA A 66 -0.05 -7.42 -13.39
CA ALA A 66 -1.45 -7.00 -13.41
C ALA A 66 -2.38 -8.22 -13.41
N ASN A 67 -2.01 -9.25 -14.14
CA ASN A 67 -2.78 -10.48 -14.16
C ASN A 67 -2.80 -11.16 -12.79
N GLU A 68 -1.66 -11.19 -12.09
CA GLU A 68 -1.59 -11.74 -10.73
C GLU A 68 -2.40 -10.91 -9.73
N LEU A 69 -2.38 -9.59 -9.86
CA LEU A 69 -3.10 -8.71 -8.95
C LEU A 69 -4.61 -8.83 -9.07
N ARG A 70 -5.10 -9.29 -10.23
CA ARG A 70 -6.55 -9.47 -10.44
C ARG A 70 -7.16 -10.51 -9.50
N THR A 71 -6.39 -11.49 -9.08
CA THR A 71 -6.87 -12.56 -8.21
C THR A 71 -6.25 -12.51 -6.81
N ALA A 72 -5.37 -11.56 -6.56
CA ALA A 72 -4.76 -11.40 -5.25
C ALA A 72 -5.79 -10.89 -4.23
N PRO A 73 -5.64 -11.23 -2.94
CA PRO A 73 -6.57 -10.77 -1.91
C PRO A 73 -6.32 -9.30 -1.53
N ILE A 74 -6.50 -8.41 -2.48
CA ILE A 74 -6.32 -6.96 -2.32
C ILE A 74 -7.60 -6.26 -2.76
N GLU A 75 -8.11 -5.42 -1.88
CA GLU A 75 -9.24 -4.55 -2.22
C GLU A 75 -8.68 -3.17 -2.57
N PHE A 76 -8.92 -2.73 -3.80
CA PHE A 76 -8.47 -1.43 -4.27
C PHE A 76 -9.55 -0.38 -4.03
N HIS A 77 -9.16 0.73 -3.41
CA HIS A 77 -10.09 1.79 -3.04
C HIS A 77 -9.92 3.01 -3.94
N PRO A 78 -11.01 3.54 -4.49
CA PRO A 78 -10.92 4.70 -5.36
C PRO A 78 -10.45 5.94 -4.60
N ALA A 79 -9.78 6.83 -5.30
CA ALA A 79 -9.35 8.11 -4.75
C ALA A 79 -10.51 9.11 -4.85
N ASP A 80 -11.55 8.88 -4.06
CA ASP A 80 -12.72 9.77 -4.06
C ASP A 80 -12.43 11.05 -3.27
N ARG A 81 -13.41 11.95 -3.26
CA ARG A 81 -13.25 13.26 -2.64
C ARG A 81 -12.95 13.15 -1.15
N ARG A 82 -13.62 12.25 -0.44
CA ARG A 82 -13.42 12.05 0.99
C ARG A 82 -11.99 11.61 1.29
N LEU A 83 -11.48 10.64 0.52
CA LEU A 83 -10.12 10.17 0.71
C LEU A 83 -9.10 11.24 0.29
N ALA A 84 -9.40 11.99 -0.78
CA ALA A 84 -8.55 13.08 -1.23
C ALA A 84 -8.40 14.16 -0.15
N ASP A 85 -9.49 14.51 0.52
CA ASP A 85 -9.44 15.50 1.61
C ASP A 85 -8.56 15.02 2.75
N ALA A 86 -8.69 13.75 3.14
CA ALA A 86 -7.86 13.16 4.20
C ALA A 86 -6.38 13.11 3.79
N ALA A 87 -6.10 12.74 2.54
CA ALA A 87 -4.72 12.71 2.04
C ALA A 87 -4.12 14.12 2.00
N ALA A 88 -4.90 15.10 1.56
CA ALA A 88 -4.45 16.48 1.51
C ALA A 88 -4.10 17.00 2.92
N ASP A 89 -4.87 16.60 3.93
CA ASP A 89 -4.57 16.96 5.31
C ASP A 89 -3.20 16.45 5.74
N PHE A 90 -2.91 15.17 5.49
CA PHE A 90 -1.59 14.60 5.80
C PHE A 90 -0.48 15.34 5.07
N LYS A 91 -0.66 15.55 3.76
CA LYS A 91 0.40 16.18 2.96
C LYS A 91 0.63 17.64 3.33
N SER A 92 -0.41 18.35 3.79
CA SER A 92 -0.26 19.74 4.19
C SER A 92 0.57 19.88 5.47
N ARG A 93 0.63 18.85 6.30
CA ARG A 93 1.32 18.86 7.58
C ARG A 93 2.66 18.12 7.59
N HIS A 94 2.91 17.28 6.59
CA HIS A 94 4.09 16.41 6.55
C HIS A 94 4.74 16.41 5.18
N LYS A 95 6.05 16.18 5.17
CA LYS A 95 6.81 16.02 3.93
C LYS A 95 6.72 14.57 3.47
N ILE A 96 5.67 14.26 2.73
CA ILE A 96 5.46 12.93 2.15
C ILE A 96 4.96 13.09 0.72
N SER A 97 5.11 12.04 -0.09
CA SER A 97 4.57 12.06 -1.44
C SER A 97 3.04 12.02 -1.40
N LEU A 98 2.41 12.40 -2.50
CA LEU A 98 0.94 12.35 -2.59
C LEU A 98 0.44 10.91 -2.45
N ALA A 99 1.12 9.96 -3.09
CA ALA A 99 0.74 8.54 -2.99
C ALA A 99 0.82 8.05 -1.54
N ASP A 100 1.88 8.43 -0.81
CA ASP A 100 2.04 8.06 0.60
C ASP A 100 0.95 8.69 1.45
N ALA A 101 0.57 9.94 1.15
CA ALA A 101 -0.51 10.60 1.85
C ALA A 101 -1.84 9.86 1.68
N PHE A 102 -2.12 9.35 0.47
CA PHE A 102 -3.31 8.54 0.23
C PHE A 102 -3.27 7.23 1.01
N ALA A 103 -2.12 6.56 1.07
CA ALA A 103 -1.99 5.32 1.83
C ALA A 103 -2.23 5.56 3.32
N ALA A 104 -1.64 6.63 3.87
CA ALA A 104 -1.84 7.00 5.27
C ALA A 104 -3.31 7.34 5.56
N ALA A 105 -3.95 8.05 4.65
CA ALA A 105 -5.35 8.43 4.79
C ALA A 105 -6.25 7.19 4.84
N LEU A 106 -5.98 6.21 3.98
CA LEU A 106 -6.76 4.97 3.96
C LEU A 106 -6.56 4.18 5.26
N ALA A 107 -5.34 4.08 5.76
CA ALA A 107 -5.05 3.39 7.02
C ALA A 107 -5.80 4.03 8.18
N LYS A 108 -5.81 5.37 8.25
CA LYS A 108 -6.52 6.10 9.29
C LYS A 108 -8.02 5.89 9.19
N GLU A 109 -8.58 5.99 8.00
CA GLU A 109 -10.01 5.79 7.76
C GLU A 109 -10.46 4.39 8.17
N ARG A 110 -9.68 3.38 7.83
CA ARG A 110 -9.99 1.99 8.13
C ARG A 110 -9.59 1.57 9.54
N LYS A 111 -8.91 2.45 10.27
CA LYS A 111 -8.42 2.19 11.63
C LYS A 111 -7.60 0.91 11.69
N THR A 112 -6.68 0.76 10.74
CA THR A 112 -5.83 -0.42 10.62
C THR A 112 -4.38 -0.02 10.35
N ASP A 113 -3.49 -1.01 10.39
CA ASP A 113 -2.06 -0.76 10.19
C ASP A 113 -1.75 -0.39 8.75
N LEU A 114 -0.73 0.45 8.59
CA LEU A 114 -0.07 0.65 7.31
C LEU A 114 1.20 -0.19 7.29
N VAL A 115 1.35 -1.05 6.30
CA VAL A 115 2.55 -1.88 6.12
C VAL A 115 3.47 -1.16 5.15
N THR A 116 4.66 -0.79 5.61
CA THR A 116 5.64 -0.07 4.79
C THR A 116 7.05 -0.25 5.35
N GLY A 117 8.05 -0.07 4.50
CA GLY A 117 9.44 0.07 4.90
C GLY A 117 9.99 1.46 4.63
N ASP A 118 9.16 2.37 4.13
CA ASP A 118 9.61 3.71 3.73
C ASP A 118 9.74 4.63 4.95
N PRO A 119 10.97 5.12 5.25
CA PRO A 119 11.17 5.97 6.43
C PRO A 119 10.46 7.31 6.36
N GLU A 120 9.95 7.72 5.20
CA GLU A 120 9.16 8.95 5.08
C GLU A 120 7.92 8.93 5.97
N PHE A 121 7.41 7.74 6.31
CA PHE A 121 6.24 7.61 7.19
C PHE A 121 6.55 7.79 8.67
N LYS A 122 7.81 7.90 9.04
CA LYS A 122 8.17 7.99 10.46
C LYS A 122 7.47 9.13 11.20
N PRO A 123 7.34 10.34 10.63
CA PRO A 123 6.62 11.42 11.31
C PRO A 123 5.15 11.13 11.57
N LEU A 124 4.57 10.14 10.90
CA LEU A 124 3.16 9.81 11.01
C LEU A 124 2.86 8.76 12.09
N GLU A 125 3.90 8.24 12.77
CA GLU A 125 3.72 7.18 13.76
C GLU A 125 2.78 7.56 14.91
N LYS A 126 2.61 8.85 15.17
CA LYS A 126 1.70 9.32 16.21
C LYS A 126 0.25 9.34 15.77
N GLU A 127 0.00 9.27 14.49
CA GLU A 127 -1.35 9.42 13.93
C GLU A 127 -1.91 8.11 13.39
N ILE A 128 -1.05 7.23 12.88
CA ILE A 128 -1.43 5.94 12.33
C ILE A 128 -0.48 4.88 12.86
N LYS A 129 -0.98 3.66 12.93
CA LYS A 129 -0.13 2.54 13.33
C LYS A 129 0.61 2.02 12.12
N ILE A 130 1.92 1.86 12.25
CA ILE A 130 2.76 1.39 11.15
C ILE A 130 3.37 0.03 11.51
N ASN A 131 3.20 -0.92 10.61
CA ASN A 131 3.87 -2.20 10.68
C ASN A 131 5.10 -2.11 9.78
N TRP A 132 6.25 -1.86 10.40
CA TRP A 132 7.48 -1.59 9.66
C TRP A 132 8.07 -2.85 9.05
N LEU A 133 8.39 -2.76 7.76
CA LEU A 133 9.18 -3.77 7.06
C LEU A 133 10.67 -3.43 7.20
N LYS A 134 11.48 -4.46 7.26
CA LYS A 134 12.93 -4.28 7.37
C LYS A 134 13.60 -4.18 6.02
#